data_fd09900b13ffb5c0d95d755319ae08a2
#
_entry.id   fd09900b13ffb5c0d95d755319ae08a2
#
_cell.length_a   1.000
_cell.length_b   1.000
_cell.length_c   1.000
_cell.angle_alpha   90.00
_cell.angle_beta   90.00
_cell.angle_gamma   90.00
#
_symmetry.space_group_name_H-M   'P 1'
#
loop_
_entity.id
_entity.type
_entity.pdbx_description
1 polymer ?
#
loop_
_entity_poly.entity_id
_entity_poly.type
_entity_poly.pdbx_seq_one_letter_code
_entity_poly.pdbx_strand_id
1 'polypeptide(L)'
;CTKKGFSTNELQKQLGLKRYEPVWAMVHKLRRAMGNRDARYTLEGMIELDEGYFSVASKEIERGKGKRGRGGEGKQNVAVMAESTPLEDIETGKKEKHVRYFKARVLDSHQSEGINGVVRDCMEDDAIVFSDKSTSYVDISDLVELHVTEKSDAKTTKETLKWVHIAISNAKRTLLGNYHKIKRKYLQLYLNEFIYKLNRRYFGDKLFDRLVIANI
;
A
#
# COMPACT_ATOMS: atom_id res chain seq x y z
N CYS A 1 0.18 -19.46 5.62
CA CYS A 1 0.50 -18.19 4.91
C CYS A 1 1.80 -17.60 5.46
N THR A 2 2.86 -17.58 4.67
CA THR A 2 4.15 -17.02 5.09
C THR A 2 4.15 -15.51 4.95
N LYS A 3 4.86 -14.79 5.85
CA LYS A 3 5.05 -13.33 5.76
C LYS A 3 5.70 -12.90 4.44
N LYS A 4 6.60 -13.72 3.89
CA LYS A 4 7.35 -13.41 2.67
C LYS A 4 6.55 -13.54 1.38
N GLY A 5 5.44 -14.26 1.37
CA GLY A 5 4.75 -14.63 0.13
C GLY A 5 5.54 -15.66 -0.68
N PHE A 6 5.01 -16.04 -1.83
CA PHE A 6 5.64 -16.96 -2.77
C PHE A 6 5.86 -16.29 -4.11
N SER A 7 6.98 -16.59 -4.75
CA SER A 7 7.10 -16.28 -6.17
C SER A 7 6.23 -17.27 -6.97
N THR A 8 5.76 -16.85 -8.14
CA THR A 8 4.96 -17.75 -9.02
C THR A 8 5.75 -18.99 -9.43
N ASN A 9 7.06 -18.87 -9.60
CA ASN A 9 7.93 -20.00 -9.92
C ASN A 9 8.02 -21.01 -8.76
N GLU A 10 8.10 -20.53 -7.53
CA GLU A 10 8.11 -21.37 -6.34
C GLU A 10 6.78 -22.11 -6.20
N LEU A 11 5.66 -21.39 -6.36
CA LEU A 11 4.33 -22.00 -6.32
C LEU A 11 4.14 -23.03 -7.44
N GLN A 12 4.62 -22.76 -8.65
CA GLN A 12 4.60 -23.71 -9.76
C GLN A 12 5.30 -25.04 -9.41
N LYS A 13 6.48 -24.94 -8.80
CA LYS A 13 7.25 -26.11 -8.36
C LYS A 13 6.52 -26.89 -7.26
N GLN A 14 5.97 -26.19 -6.25
CA GLN A 14 5.23 -26.82 -5.16
C GLN A 14 3.97 -27.55 -5.63
N LEU A 15 3.28 -26.98 -6.64
CA LEU A 15 2.08 -27.57 -7.23
C LEU A 15 2.39 -28.69 -8.27
N GLY A 16 3.65 -28.90 -8.63
CA GLY A 16 4.06 -29.88 -9.64
C GLY A 16 3.56 -29.54 -11.06
N LEU A 17 3.20 -28.29 -11.33
CA LEU A 17 2.63 -27.88 -12.61
C LEU A 17 3.74 -27.63 -13.65
N LYS A 18 3.57 -28.20 -14.85
CA LYS A 18 4.57 -28.09 -15.94
C LYS A 18 4.66 -26.68 -16.54
N ARG A 19 3.54 -25.96 -16.62
CA ARG A 19 3.46 -24.63 -17.27
C ARG A 19 3.38 -23.51 -16.24
N TYR A 20 4.10 -22.42 -16.49
CA TYR A 20 4.14 -21.25 -15.65
C TYR A 20 2.90 -20.36 -15.79
N GLU A 21 2.40 -20.18 -17.02
CA GLU A 21 1.36 -19.21 -17.36
C GLU A 21 0.03 -19.46 -16.61
N PRO A 22 -0.47 -20.71 -16.47
CA PRO A 22 -1.69 -20.97 -15.68
C PRO A 22 -1.52 -20.59 -14.20
N VAL A 23 -0.35 -20.88 -13.62
CA VAL A 23 -0.05 -20.54 -12.22
C VAL A 23 0.00 -19.02 -12.05
N TRP A 24 0.66 -18.32 -12.96
CA TRP A 24 0.72 -16.86 -12.99
C TRP A 24 -0.68 -16.25 -13.11
N ALA A 25 -1.52 -16.75 -14.02
CA ALA A 25 -2.89 -16.28 -14.18
C ALA A 25 -3.74 -16.51 -12.92
N MET A 26 -3.61 -17.69 -12.29
CA MET A 26 -4.28 -18.02 -11.03
C MET A 26 -3.89 -17.05 -9.91
N VAL A 27 -2.59 -16.83 -9.70
CA VAL A 27 -2.12 -15.90 -8.67
C VAL A 27 -2.61 -14.47 -8.92
N HIS A 28 -2.67 -14.04 -10.18
CA HIS A 28 -3.21 -12.70 -10.52
C HIS A 28 -4.72 -12.60 -10.27
N LYS A 29 -5.50 -13.67 -10.49
CA LYS A 29 -6.92 -13.71 -10.10
C LYS A 29 -7.08 -13.58 -8.58
N LEU A 30 -6.28 -14.31 -7.80
CA LEU A 30 -6.29 -14.22 -6.33
C LEU A 30 -5.94 -12.79 -5.86
N ARG A 31 -4.91 -12.15 -6.44
CA ARG A 31 -4.55 -10.77 -6.13
C ARG A 31 -5.66 -9.78 -6.43
N ARG A 32 -6.41 -10.01 -7.51
CA ARG A 32 -7.59 -9.19 -7.84
C ARG A 32 -8.69 -9.38 -6.82
N ALA A 33 -9.02 -10.60 -6.42
CA ALA A 33 -10.01 -10.89 -5.38
C ALA A 33 -9.64 -10.26 -4.04
N MET A 34 -8.35 -10.32 -3.65
CA MET A 34 -7.83 -9.63 -2.47
C MET A 34 -8.09 -8.12 -2.53
N GLY A 35 -7.80 -7.48 -3.67
CA GLY A 35 -8.04 -6.05 -3.88
C GLY A 35 -9.52 -5.69 -3.86
N ASN A 36 -10.37 -6.49 -4.52
CA ASN A 36 -11.82 -6.27 -4.53
C ASN A 36 -12.42 -6.39 -3.12
N ARG A 37 -11.89 -7.32 -2.31
CA ARG A 37 -12.35 -7.47 -0.92
C ARG A 37 -11.96 -6.25 -0.07
N ASP A 38 -10.75 -5.74 -0.23
CA ASP A 38 -10.27 -4.58 0.53
C ASP A 38 -10.86 -3.25 0.02
N ALA A 39 -11.32 -3.19 -1.23
CA ALA A 39 -12.01 -2.03 -1.78
C ALA A 39 -13.37 -1.75 -1.10
N ARG A 40 -13.99 -2.77 -0.48
CA ARG A 40 -15.28 -2.64 0.22
C ARG A 40 -15.18 -1.90 1.55
N TYR A 41 -13.98 -1.70 2.06
CA TYR A 41 -13.75 -0.97 3.32
C TYR A 41 -13.29 0.45 2.99
N THR A 42 -13.95 1.45 3.53
CA THR A 42 -13.53 2.85 3.47
C THR A 42 -12.82 3.21 4.77
N LEU A 43 -11.74 3.97 4.69
CA LEU A 43 -10.98 4.39 5.86
C LEU A 43 -11.74 5.51 6.58
N GLU A 44 -11.76 5.47 7.91
CA GLU A 44 -12.47 6.40 8.77
C GLU A 44 -11.56 6.97 9.87
N GLY A 45 -11.96 8.08 10.47
CA GLY A 45 -11.29 8.71 11.60
C GLY A 45 -9.90 9.25 11.24
N MET A 46 -8.87 8.90 12.01
CA MET A 46 -7.51 9.44 11.82
C MET A 46 -6.72 8.64 10.79
N ILE A 47 -6.33 9.28 9.69
CA ILE A 47 -5.66 8.65 8.55
C ILE A 47 -4.31 9.31 8.31
N GLU A 48 -3.24 8.52 8.31
CA GLU A 48 -1.92 8.93 7.81
C GLU A 48 -1.87 8.69 6.30
N LEU A 49 -1.42 9.68 5.52
CA LEU A 49 -1.28 9.62 4.06
C LEU A 49 0.13 10.03 3.65
N ASP A 50 0.79 9.21 2.83
CA ASP A 50 2.09 9.53 2.23
C ASP A 50 2.28 8.81 0.89
N GLU A 51 3.21 9.30 0.08
CA GLU A 51 3.53 8.76 -1.22
C GLU A 51 4.80 7.90 -1.19
N GLY A 52 4.72 6.71 -1.75
CA GLY A 52 5.85 5.81 -1.93
C GLY A 52 6.23 5.62 -3.40
N TYR A 53 7.51 5.73 -3.73
CA TYR A 53 8.02 5.43 -5.07
C TYR A 53 8.48 3.97 -5.14
N PHE A 54 7.85 3.19 -6.04
CA PHE A 54 8.13 1.77 -6.23
C PHE A 54 8.84 1.52 -7.56
N SER A 55 9.87 0.69 -7.54
CA SER A 55 10.58 0.31 -8.76
C SER A 55 9.72 -0.60 -9.62
N VAL A 56 9.61 -0.26 -10.92
CA VAL A 56 8.89 -1.02 -11.92
C VAL A 56 9.79 -1.31 -13.13
N ALA A 57 9.52 -2.41 -13.85
CA ALA A 57 10.21 -2.72 -15.08
C ALA A 57 9.91 -1.65 -16.14
N SER A 58 10.93 -0.95 -16.60
CA SER A 58 10.87 -0.10 -17.78
C SER A 58 11.48 -0.83 -18.97
N LYS A 59 10.87 -0.69 -20.15
CA LYS A 59 11.38 -1.31 -21.38
C LYS A 59 12.60 -0.57 -21.96
N GLU A 60 12.83 0.68 -21.57
CA GLU A 60 13.66 1.63 -22.33
C GLU A 60 14.84 2.24 -21.56
N ILE A 61 15.10 1.83 -20.33
CA ILE A 61 16.26 2.37 -19.63
C ILE A 61 17.51 1.60 -20.07
N GLU A 62 18.19 2.12 -21.10
CA GLU A 62 19.61 1.83 -21.28
C GLU A 62 20.34 2.19 -19.98
N ARG A 63 21.17 1.24 -19.48
CA ARG A 63 21.90 1.41 -18.24
C ARG A 63 22.67 2.74 -18.27
N GLY A 64 22.28 3.66 -17.39
CA GLY A 64 22.98 4.93 -17.19
C GLY A 64 22.31 6.20 -17.71
N LYS A 65 21.22 6.14 -18.48
CA LYS A 65 20.56 7.33 -19.06
C LYS A 65 19.26 7.78 -18.33
N GLY A 66 18.83 7.11 -17.27
CA GLY A 66 17.59 7.48 -16.56
C GLY A 66 17.73 8.73 -15.71
N LYS A 67 16.70 9.61 -15.72
CA LYS A 67 16.61 10.77 -14.82
C LYS A 67 16.58 10.31 -13.35
N ARG A 68 17.43 10.91 -12.51
CA ARG A 68 17.44 10.68 -11.05
C ARG A 68 16.46 11.64 -10.37
N GLY A 69 15.80 11.21 -9.28
CA GLY A 69 14.93 12.04 -8.46
C GLY A 69 13.49 11.52 -8.32
N ARG A 70 12.60 12.37 -7.80
CA ARG A 70 11.15 12.13 -7.74
C ARG A 70 10.62 12.04 -9.18
N GLY A 71 9.89 10.96 -9.52
CA GLY A 71 9.40 10.73 -10.89
C GLY A 71 10.45 10.20 -11.88
N GLY A 72 11.59 9.70 -11.40
CA GLY A 72 12.59 9.05 -12.28
C GLY A 72 11.98 7.88 -13.06
N GLU A 73 12.46 7.70 -14.31
CA GLU A 73 12.08 6.56 -15.15
C GLU A 73 12.28 5.23 -14.40
N GLY A 74 11.31 4.32 -14.51
CA GLY A 74 11.33 3.06 -13.76
C GLY A 74 10.81 3.13 -12.33
N LYS A 75 10.23 4.26 -11.92
CA LYS A 75 9.50 4.40 -10.65
C LYS A 75 8.01 4.65 -10.90
N GLN A 76 7.19 4.11 -10.02
CA GLN A 76 5.75 4.33 -9.98
C GLN A 76 5.37 4.89 -8.62
N ASN A 77 4.61 5.98 -8.63
CA ASN A 77 4.09 6.59 -7.42
C ASN A 77 2.88 5.81 -6.89
N VAL A 78 2.81 5.66 -5.57
CA VAL A 78 1.74 4.94 -4.86
C VAL A 78 1.36 5.75 -3.65
N ALA A 79 0.09 6.13 -3.54
CA ALA A 79 -0.48 6.66 -2.32
C ALA A 79 -0.67 5.50 -1.32
N VAL A 80 -0.14 5.65 -0.12
CA VAL A 80 -0.29 4.70 0.98
C VAL A 80 -0.99 5.39 2.13
N MET A 81 -2.00 4.74 2.66
CA MET A 81 -2.86 5.25 3.71
C MET A 81 -2.89 4.27 4.87
N ALA A 82 -2.90 4.79 6.09
CA ALA A 82 -3.02 4.00 7.31
C ALA A 82 -4.05 4.64 8.25
N GLU A 83 -5.14 3.93 8.49
CA GLU A 83 -6.11 4.28 9.52
C GLU A 83 -5.52 3.94 10.88
N SER A 84 -5.47 4.91 11.77
CA SER A 84 -4.93 4.74 13.11
C SER A 84 -5.91 5.26 14.17
N THR A 85 -5.90 4.61 15.32
CA THR A 85 -6.68 5.03 16.49
C THR A 85 -5.70 5.39 17.59
N PRO A 86 -5.83 6.56 18.23
CA PRO A 86 -5.03 6.89 19.41
C PRO A 86 -5.40 5.93 20.56
N LEU A 87 -4.39 5.39 21.22
CA LEU A 87 -4.54 4.59 22.42
C LEU A 87 -3.83 5.30 23.56
N GLU A 88 -4.49 5.41 24.69
CA GLU A 88 -3.90 5.86 25.93
C GLU A 88 -3.95 4.70 26.93
N ASP A 89 -2.79 4.28 27.40
CA ASP A 89 -2.69 3.29 28.46
C ASP A 89 -3.05 3.98 29.78
N ILE A 90 -4.16 3.55 30.37
CA ILE A 90 -4.75 4.15 31.58
C ILE A 90 -3.82 4.00 32.78
N GLU A 91 -3.02 2.92 32.85
CA GLU A 91 -2.14 2.66 33.98
C GLU A 91 -0.84 3.45 33.90
N THR A 92 -0.27 3.57 32.70
CA THR A 92 1.04 4.21 32.48
C THR A 92 0.94 5.62 31.92
N GLY A 93 -0.24 6.06 31.46
CA GLY A 93 -0.45 7.33 30.76
C GLY A 93 0.25 7.41 29.41
N LYS A 94 0.78 6.29 28.91
CA LYS A 94 1.53 6.23 27.65
C LYS A 94 0.58 6.37 26.47
N LYS A 95 0.82 7.35 25.62
CA LYS A 95 0.07 7.57 24.39
C LYS A 95 0.69 6.79 23.24
N GLU A 96 -0.07 5.88 22.65
CA GLU A 96 0.32 5.12 21.47
C GLU A 96 -0.73 5.27 20.36
N LYS A 97 -0.35 4.93 19.13
CA LYS A 97 -1.30 4.82 18.01
C LYS A 97 -1.40 3.35 17.62
N HIS A 98 -2.61 2.84 17.56
CA HIS A 98 -2.89 1.52 17.00
C HIS A 98 -3.34 1.65 15.54
N VAL A 99 -2.68 0.92 14.63
CA VAL A 99 -3.11 0.87 13.24
C VAL A 99 -4.20 -0.18 13.05
N ARG A 100 -5.30 0.26 12.42
CA ARG A 100 -6.47 -0.58 12.16
C ARG A 100 -6.44 -1.15 10.75
N TYR A 101 -6.29 -0.30 9.74
CA TYR A 101 -6.37 -0.70 8.35
C TYR A 101 -5.38 0.06 7.46
N PHE A 102 -4.96 -0.57 6.38
CA PHE A 102 -4.08 0.04 5.37
C PHE A 102 -4.72 -0.03 4.00
N LYS A 103 -4.46 0.99 3.17
CA LYS A 103 -4.71 0.97 1.73
C LYS A 103 -3.48 1.43 0.96
N ALA A 104 -3.33 0.97 -0.28
CA ALA A 104 -2.31 1.42 -1.21
C ALA A 104 -2.89 1.51 -2.62
N ARG A 105 -2.74 2.66 -3.28
CA ARG A 105 -3.24 2.93 -4.62
C ARG A 105 -2.14 3.46 -5.51
N VAL A 106 -1.96 2.82 -6.65
CA VAL A 106 -1.07 3.31 -7.71
C VAL A 106 -1.66 4.60 -8.28
N LEU A 107 -0.84 5.63 -8.36
CA LEU A 107 -1.21 6.92 -8.93
C LEU A 107 -0.81 6.97 -10.41
N ASP A 108 -1.73 7.38 -11.26
CA ASP A 108 -1.46 7.54 -12.69
C ASP A 108 -0.62 8.79 -12.99
N SER A 109 -0.73 9.81 -12.13
CA SER A 109 0.02 11.06 -12.22
C SER A 109 0.57 11.49 -10.86
N HIS A 110 1.54 12.41 -10.87
CA HIS A 110 2.07 13.08 -9.66
C HIS A 110 1.30 14.36 -9.29
N GLN A 111 0.16 14.60 -9.95
CA GLN A 111 -0.65 15.80 -9.74
C GLN A 111 -1.67 15.58 -8.62
N SER A 112 -2.14 16.68 -8.03
CA SER A 112 -3.14 16.67 -6.95
C SER A 112 -4.43 15.91 -7.33
N GLU A 113 -4.83 15.97 -8.60
CA GLU A 113 -6.02 15.28 -9.11
C GLU A 113 -5.96 13.75 -8.88
N GLY A 114 -4.78 13.13 -9.06
CA GLY A 114 -4.60 11.69 -8.78
C GLY A 114 -4.77 11.36 -7.29
N ILE A 115 -4.25 12.20 -6.42
CA ILE A 115 -4.40 12.07 -4.96
C ILE A 115 -5.86 12.31 -4.56
N ASN A 116 -6.49 13.36 -5.07
CA ASN A 116 -7.88 13.71 -4.76
C ASN A 116 -8.84 12.57 -5.13
N GLY A 117 -8.62 11.92 -6.28
CA GLY A 117 -9.38 10.72 -6.67
C GLY A 117 -9.21 9.58 -5.66
N VAL A 118 -7.99 9.32 -5.20
CA VAL A 118 -7.71 8.29 -4.20
C VAL A 118 -8.36 8.62 -2.84
N VAL A 119 -8.33 9.88 -2.42
CA VAL A 119 -8.98 10.31 -1.17
C VAL A 119 -10.48 10.05 -1.24
N ARG A 120 -11.18 10.51 -2.29
CA ARG A 120 -12.61 10.26 -2.49
C ARG A 120 -12.98 8.77 -2.52
N ASP A 121 -12.15 7.94 -3.17
CA ASP A 121 -12.42 6.50 -3.31
C ASP A 121 -12.13 5.69 -2.06
N CYS A 122 -11.30 6.20 -1.15
CA CYS A 122 -10.71 5.41 -0.09
C CYS A 122 -11.02 5.87 1.33
N MET A 123 -11.49 7.10 1.52
CA MET A 123 -11.71 7.72 2.83
C MET A 123 -13.14 8.22 2.95
N GLU A 124 -13.67 8.24 4.17
CA GLU A 124 -14.92 8.91 4.48
C GLU A 124 -14.72 10.44 4.55
N ASP A 125 -15.79 11.21 4.29
CA ASP A 125 -15.73 12.67 4.23
C ASP A 125 -15.44 13.30 5.62
N ASP A 126 -15.73 12.58 6.71
CA ASP A 126 -15.47 12.98 8.10
C ASP A 126 -14.06 12.59 8.60
N ALA A 127 -13.18 12.14 7.70
CA ALA A 127 -11.83 11.74 8.04
C ALA A 127 -10.92 12.92 8.42
N ILE A 128 -9.99 12.67 9.36
CA ILE A 128 -8.91 13.59 9.74
C ILE A 128 -7.62 13.05 9.10
N VAL A 129 -7.11 13.76 8.10
CA VAL A 129 -5.94 13.31 7.33
C VAL A 129 -4.67 14.01 7.78
N PHE A 130 -3.64 13.22 8.06
CA PHE A 130 -2.27 13.68 8.36
C PHE A 130 -1.37 13.40 7.16
N SER A 131 -0.68 14.41 6.65
CA SER A 131 0.29 14.25 5.57
C SER A 131 1.52 15.15 5.73
N ASP A 132 2.53 14.96 4.87
CA ASP A 132 3.62 15.93 4.75
C ASP A 132 3.14 17.21 4.00
N LYS A 133 4.00 18.25 4.03
CA LYS A 133 3.73 19.52 3.30
C LYS A 133 4.08 19.40 1.81
N SER A 134 3.58 18.39 1.12
CA SER A 134 3.73 18.28 -0.33
C SER A 134 2.67 19.11 -1.07
N THR A 135 3.04 19.71 -2.20
CA THR A 135 2.11 20.42 -3.08
C THR A 135 1.05 19.49 -3.69
N SER A 136 1.26 18.18 -3.67
CA SER A 136 0.28 17.19 -4.13
C SER A 136 -0.98 17.12 -3.27
N TYR A 137 -0.96 17.68 -2.05
CA TYR A 137 -2.03 17.58 -1.05
C TYR A 137 -2.81 18.89 -0.85
N VAL A 138 -2.64 19.89 -1.74
CA VAL A 138 -3.23 21.22 -1.56
C VAL A 138 -4.76 21.19 -1.49
N ASP A 139 -5.41 20.35 -2.29
CA ASP A 139 -6.86 20.31 -2.42
C ASP A 139 -7.54 19.29 -1.48
N ILE A 140 -6.79 18.59 -0.64
CA ILE A 140 -7.35 17.56 0.26
C ILE A 140 -8.28 18.18 1.31
N SER A 141 -8.01 19.40 1.74
CA SER A 141 -8.83 20.12 2.73
C SER A 141 -10.29 20.30 2.34
N ASP A 142 -10.59 20.24 1.03
CA ASP A 142 -11.96 20.35 0.51
C ASP A 142 -12.68 18.98 0.46
N LEU A 143 -12.00 17.88 0.77
CA LEU A 143 -12.48 16.50 0.61
C LEU A 143 -12.62 15.75 1.92
N VAL A 144 -12.11 16.28 3.02
CA VAL A 144 -12.10 15.65 4.35
C VAL A 144 -12.42 16.68 5.42
N GLU A 145 -12.83 16.23 6.60
CA GLU A 145 -13.19 17.15 7.70
C GLU A 145 -12.00 18.03 8.14
N LEU A 146 -10.82 17.44 8.25
CA LEU A 146 -9.62 18.15 8.65
C LEU A 146 -8.37 17.59 7.95
N HIS A 147 -7.56 18.45 7.37
CA HIS A 147 -6.27 18.12 6.83
C HIS A 147 -5.14 18.78 7.64
N VAL A 148 -4.35 17.96 8.33
CA VAL A 148 -3.21 18.39 9.13
C VAL A 148 -1.92 18.10 8.37
N THR A 149 -1.17 19.17 8.03
CA THR A 149 0.09 19.02 7.31
C THR A 149 1.27 19.35 8.23
N GLU A 150 2.27 18.47 8.26
CA GLU A 150 3.51 18.69 8.99
C GLU A 150 4.71 18.67 8.05
N LYS A 151 5.75 19.46 8.40
CA LYS A 151 6.99 19.41 7.63
C LYS A 151 7.66 18.06 7.82
N SER A 152 8.05 17.43 6.71
CA SER A 152 8.73 16.13 6.75
C SER A 152 10.09 16.25 7.43
N ASP A 153 10.21 15.67 8.61
CA ASP A 153 11.45 15.53 9.38
C ASP A 153 11.51 14.16 10.09
N ALA A 154 12.59 13.93 10.85
CA ALA A 154 12.77 12.67 11.56
C ALA A 154 11.72 12.43 12.67
N LYS A 155 11.14 13.51 13.22
CA LYS A 155 10.10 13.44 14.26
C LYS A 155 8.75 13.10 13.62
N THR A 156 8.35 13.82 12.58
CA THR A 156 7.12 13.57 11.80
C THR A 156 7.07 12.12 11.29
N THR A 157 8.20 11.63 10.76
CA THR A 157 8.31 10.24 10.30
C THR A 157 8.05 9.22 11.40
N LYS A 158 8.46 9.50 12.65
CA LYS A 158 8.34 8.56 13.77
C LYS A 158 7.02 8.67 14.53
N GLU A 159 6.44 9.85 14.59
CA GLU A 159 5.28 10.15 15.44
C GLU A 159 4.01 10.28 14.64
N THR A 160 3.97 11.16 13.64
CA THR A 160 2.76 11.52 12.89
C THR A 160 2.47 10.56 11.75
N LEU A 161 3.48 10.22 10.94
CA LEU A 161 3.36 9.37 9.75
C LEU A 161 4.01 7.99 9.92
N LYS A 162 4.05 7.49 11.16
CA LYS A 162 4.73 6.25 11.55
C LYS A 162 4.27 5.04 10.75
N TRP A 163 2.97 4.86 10.63
CA TRP A 163 2.39 3.64 10.08
C TRP A 163 2.50 3.57 8.56
N VAL A 164 2.30 4.70 7.86
CA VAL A 164 2.50 4.75 6.41
C VAL A 164 3.97 4.50 6.04
N HIS A 165 4.92 5.07 6.77
CA HIS A 165 6.36 4.81 6.52
C HIS A 165 6.74 3.35 6.77
N ILE A 166 6.20 2.72 7.82
CA ILE A 166 6.36 1.28 8.08
C ILE A 166 5.76 0.47 6.93
N ALA A 167 4.55 0.79 6.47
CA ALA A 167 3.90 0.09 5.38
C ALA A 167 4.67 0.23 4.07
N ILE A 168 5.10 1.44 3.69
CA ILE A 168 5.91 1.72 2.50
C ILE A 168 7.22 0.94 2.53
N SER A 169 7.93 0.97 3.65
CA SER A 169 9.22 0.28 3.81
C SER A 169 9.06 -1.24 3.71
N ASN A 170 8.04 -1.79 4.36
CA ASN A 170 7.75 -3.23 4.31
C ASN A 170 7.28 -3.68 2.92
N ALA A 171 6.44 -2.88 2.25
CA ALA A 171 6.01 -3.15 0.88
C ALA A 171 7.21 -3.17 -0.08
N LYS A 172 8.06 -2.15 -0.05
CA LYS A 172 9.27 -2.09 -0.89
C LYS A 172 10.16 -3.30 -0.65
N ARG A 173 10.43 -3.67 0.59
CA ARG A 173 11.26 -4.82 0.96
C ARG A 173 10.65 -6.14 0.50
N THR A 174 9.35 -6.33 0.69
CA THR A 174 8.64 -7.54 0.27
C THR A 174 8.61 -7.69 -1.25
N LEU A 175 8.34 -6.60 -1.97
CA LEU A 175 8.29 -6.63 -3.44
C LEU A 175 9.67 -6.84 -4.05
N LEU A 176 10.72 -6.19 -3.55
CA LEU A 176 12.09 -6.39 -4.01
C LEU A 176 12.62 -7.80 -3.69
N GLY A 177 12.27 -8.34 -2.52
CA GLY A 177 12.73 -9.67 -2.09
C GLY A 177 12.13 -10.82 -2.90
N ASN A 178 10.91 -10.66 -3.39
CA ASN A 178 10.18 -11.73 -4.09
C ASN A 178 10.10 -11.52 -5.61
N TYR A 179 10.15 -10.26 -6.08
CA TYR A 179 9.87 -9.92 -7.47
C TYR A 179 10.88 -8.92 -8.00
N HIS A 180 11.86 -9.38 -8.78
CA HIS A 180 12.91 -8.51 -9.31
C HIS A 180 12.44 -7.52 -10.39
N LYS A 181 11.35 -7.82 -11.10
CA LYS A 181 10.82 -6.99 -12.19
C LYS A 181 9.30 -7.05 -12.22
N ILE A 182 8.66 -6.02 -11.72
CA ILE A 182 7.20 -5.86 -11.79
C ILE A 182 6.88 -4.90 -12.93
N LYS A 183 6.09 -5.34 -13.92
CA LYS A 183 5.59 -4.41 -14.96
C LYS A 183 4.62 -3.42 -14.31
N ARG A 184 4.70 -2.13 -14.70
CA ARG A 184 3.88 -1.03 -14.17
C ARG A 184 2.39 -1.40 -14.06
N LYS A 185 1.81 -1.95 -15.12
CA LYS A 185 0.40 -2.36 -15.19
C LYS A 185 -0.04 -3.43 -14.17
N TYR A 186 0.90 -4.10 -13.52
CA TYR A 186 0.60 -5.13 -12.53
C TYR A 186 0.92 -4.72 -11.10
N LEU A 187 1.55 -3.56 -10.89
CA LEU A 187 1.99 -3.15 -9.55
C LEU A 187 0.84 -3.14 -8.55
N GLN A 188 -0.33 -2.62 -8.92
CA GLN A 188 -1.51 -2.60 -8.05
C GLN A 188 -1.90 -4.01 -7.55
N LEU A 189 -1.80 -5.03 -8.39
CA LEU A 189 -2.14 -6.41 -7.99
C LEU A 189 -1.18 -6.94 -6.92
N TYR A 190 0.11 -6.62 -7.03
CA TYR A 190 1.10 -7.01 -6.01
C TYR A 190 0.90 -6.24 -4.70
N LEU A 191 0.54 -4.98 -4.77
CA LEU A 191 0.16 -4.17 -3.62
C LEU A 191 -1.11 -4.71 -2.95
N ASN A 192 -2.11 -5.13 -3.72
CA ASN A 192 -3.33 -5.76 -3.20
C ASN A 192 -3.01 -6.99 -2.34
N GLU A 193 -2.12 -7.88 -2.82
CA GLU A 193 -1.68 -9.04 -2.03
C GLU A 193 -0.99 -8.61 -0.74
N PHE A 194 -0.07 -7.65 -0.82
CA PHE A 194 0.66 -7.16 0.34
C PHE A 194 -0.27 -6.54 1.38
N ILE A 195 -1.14 -5.62 0.97
CA ILE A 195 -2.10 -4.93 1.84
C ILE A 195 -3.11 -5.90 2.45
N TYR A 196 -3.66 -6.82 1.65
CA TYR A 196 -4.59 -7.85 2.13
C TYR A 196 -3.99 -8.67 3.28
N LYS A 197 -2.74 -9.13 3.11
CA LYS A 197 -2.01 -9.88 4.15
C LYS A 197 -1.69 -9.02 5.37
N LEU A 198 -1.30 -7.76 5.15
CA LEU A 198 -0.98 -6.82 6.22
C LEU A 198 -2.20 -6.52 7.10
N ASN A 199 -3.36 -6.27 6.49
CA ASN A 199 -4.62 -6.00 7.19
C ASN A 199 -5.14 -7.22 7.97
N ARG A 200 -4.79 -8.42 7.54
CA ARG A 200 -5.28 -9.69 8.15
C ARG A 200 -4.20 -10.47 8.90
N ARG A 201 -3.07 -9.81 9.24
CA ARG A 201 -1.94 -10.45 9.93
C ARG A 201 -2.30 -11.10 11.26
N TYR A 202 -3.39 -10.68 11.89
CA TYR A 202 -3.86 -11.22 13.17
C TYR A 202 -4.62 -12.54 13.05
N PHE A 203 -5.06 -12.91 11.85
CA PHE A 203 -5.84 -14.15 11.68
C PHE A 203 -4.97 -15.41 11.65
N GLY A 204 -3.63 -15.29 11.56
CA GLY A 204 -2.74 -16.46 11.54
C GLY A 204 -3.16 -17.48 10.49
N ASP A 205 -3.37 -18.72 10.90
CA ASP A 205 -3.74 -19.82 10.01
C ASP A 205 -5.12 -19.65 9.36
N LYS A 206 -6.04 -18.91 10.00
CA LYS A 206 -7.37 -18.59 9.44
C LYS A 206 -7.33 -17.64 8.24
N LEU A 207 -6.14 -17.12 7.88
CA LEU A 207 -5.99 -16.24 6.72
C LEU A 207 -6.37 -16.95 5.40
N PHE A 208 -6.14 -18.26 5.30
CA PHE A 208 -6.54 -19.05 4.14
C PHE A 208 -8.06 -19.10 3.98
N ASP A 209 -8.79 -19.37 5.04
CA ASP A 209 -10.27 -19.39 5.02
C ASP A 209 -10.84 -18.03 4.62
N ARG A 210 -10.25 -16.95 5.11
CA ARG A 210 -10.61 -15.58 4.71
C ARG A 210 -10.34 -15.30 3.23
N LEU A 211 -9.30 -15.90 2.66
CA LEU A 211 -9.01 -15.78 1.24
C LEU A 211 -10.03 -16.56 0.40
N VAL A 212 -10.41 -17.77 0.83
CA VAL A 212 -11.46 -18.55 0.16
C VAL A 212 -12.77 -17.76 0.13
N ILE A 213 -13.21 -17.21 1.27
CA ILE A 213 -14.42 -16.37 1.36
C ILE A 213 -14.33 -15.13 0.44
N ALA A 214 -13.15 -14.56 0.26
CA ALA A 214 -12.95 -13.39 -0.60
C ALA A 214 -13.08 -13.70 -2.10
N ASN A 215 -13.06 -14.98 -2.49
CA ASN A 215 -13.17 -15.44 -3.88
C ASN A 215 -14.54 -16.01 -4.24
N ILE A 216 -15.45 -16.11 -3.27
CA ILE A 216 -16.86 -16.45 -3.45
C ILE A 216 -17.67 -15.17 -3.58
#